data_245d8567b234ee64531b0488902a2320
#
_entry.id   245d8567b234ee64531b0488902a2320
#
_cell.length_a   1.000
_cell.length_b   1.000
_cell.length_c   1.000
_cell.angle_alpha   90.00
_cell.angle_beta   90.00
_cell.angle_gamma   90.00
#
_symmetry.space_group_name_H-M   'P 1'
#
loop_
_entity.id
_entity.type
_entity.pdbx_description
1 polymer ?
#
loop_
_entity_poly.entity_id
_entity_poly.type
_entity_poly.pdbx_seq_one_letter_code
_entity_poly.pdbx_strand_id
1 'polypeptide(L)'
;MDLFGVLQDAYPTLLKGLGTTVEVTVISLLIATVLGIITCLFRISHIPPLRWLAKFYIWLIRGTPMLVQALYIYLALPQLLQMITGSNVKISIFTASIATLALNAGAYMSEIFRGAIEAVDKGQTEAARSLGLNYSQTMRKVVLPQAVKICLPSLVNQCIFTLKDSTILYAIGLAEIMYYGKVYVGRTFAVFATYTWIAVFFLAVISVLSIVSRRIEDRLKGKRRHRDENK
;
A
#
# COMPACT_ATOMS: atom_id res chain seq x y z
N MET A 1 28.82 22.27 5.88
CA MET A 1 27.54 22.93 5.55
C MET A 1 26.64 22.87 6.76
N ASP A 2 26.05 23.98 7.13
CA ASP A 2 25.05 24.04 8.18
C ASP A 2 23.72 23.48 7.70
N LEU A 3 22.82 23.19 8.63
CA LEU A 3 21.54 22.52 8.33
C LEU A 3 20.69 23.31 7.31
N PHE A 4 20.66 24.65 7.43
CA PHE A 4 19.85 25.53 6.56
C PHE A 4 20.47 25.70 5.17
N GLY A 5 21.80 25.79 5.06
CA GLY A 5 22.49 25.86 3.77
C GLY A 5 22.23 24.61 2.92
N VAL A 6 22.22 23.43 3.54
CA VAL A 6 21.85 22.17 2.88
C VAL A 6 20.40 22.20 2.39
N LEU A 7 19.48 22.75 3.21
CA LEU A 7 18.08 22.85 2.77
C LEU A 7 17.96 23.75 1.52
N GLN A 8 18.57 24.94 1.54
CA GLN A 8 18.46 25.87 0.41
C GLN A 8 19.00 25.28 -0.89
N ASP A 9 20.10 24.53 -0.81
CA ASP A 9 20.73 23.93 -1.98
C ASP A 9 20.00 22.66 -2.46
N ALA A 10 19.60 21.78 -1.54
CA ALA A 10 18.98 20.50 -1.86
C ALA A 10 17.45 20.54 -2.07
N TYR A 11 16.77 21.59 -1.56
CA TYR A 11 15.31 21.69 -1.56
C TYR A 11 14.64 21.38 -2.91
N PRO A 12 15.08 21.96 -4.07
CA PRO A 12 14.39 21.71 -5.34
C PRO A 12 14.48 20.25 -5.77
N THR A 13 15.64 19.60 -5.53
CA THR A 13 15.86 18.20 -5.92
C THR A 13 15.16 17.23 -4.99
N LEU A 14 15.16 17.50 -3.69
CA LEU A 14 14.44 16.70 -2.69
C LEU A 14 12.92 16.80 -2.90
N LEU A 15 12.40 18.00 -3.22
CA LEU A 15 10.98 18.17 -3.50
C LEU A 15 10.56 17.45 -4.80
N LYS A 16 11.41 17.47 -5.83
CA LYS A 16 11.20 16.67 -7.04
C LYS A 16 11.15 15.18 -6.74
N GLY A 17 12.09 14.70 -5.92
CA GLY A 17 12.10 13.30 -5.47
C GLY A 17 10.86 12.93 -4.66
N LEU A 18 10.40 13.82 -3.77
CA LEU A 18 9.16 13.64 -3.02
C LEU A 18 7.94 13.52 -3.95
N GLY A 19 7.90 14.32 -5.02
CA GLY A 19 6.88 14.22 -6.06
C GLY A 19 6.84 12.82 -6.68
N THR A 20 7.99 12.27 -7.09
CA THR A 20 8.08 10.90 -7.61
C THR A 20 7.66 9.86 -6.57
N THR A 21 8.07 10.04 -5.31
CA THR A 21 7.66 9.18 -4.18
C THR A 21 6.13 9.10 -4.08
N VAL A 22 5.47 10.25 -4.07
CA VAL A 22 4.01 10.35 -3.97
C VAL A 22 3.33 9.78 -5.22
N GLU A 23 3.80 10.13 -6.41
CA GLU A 23 3.25 9.67 -7.69
C GLU A 23 3.25 8.14 -7.78
N VAL A 24 4.41 7.52 -7.58
CA VAL A 24 4.55 6.05 -7.63
C VAL A 24 3.69 5.40 -6.55
N THR A 25 3.64 5.96 -5.35
CA THR A 25 2.82 5.45 -4.24
C THR A 25 1.34 5.48 -4.59
N VAL A 26 0.83 6.60 -5.10
CA VAL A 26 -0.60 6.76 -5.43
C VAL A 26 -1.02 5.79 -6.54
N ILE A 27 -0.24 5.70 -7.62
CA ILE A 27 -0.54 4.78 -8.73
C ILE A 27 -0.52 3.33 -8.22
N SER A 28 0.49 2.97 -7.42
CA SER A 28 0.61 1.63 -6.85
C SER A 28 -0.55 1.28 -5.93
N LEU A 29 -1.02 2.21 -5.09
CA LEU A 29 -2.14 2.00 -4.18
C LEU A 29 -3.47 1.80 -4.91
N LEU A 30 -3.69 2.51 -6.02
CA LEU A 30 -4.88 2.30 -6.86
C LEU A 30 -4.90 0.88 -7.44
N ILE A 31 -3.77 0.43 -7.99
CA ILE A 31 -3.63 -0.94 -8.51
C ILE A 31 -3.71 -1.96 -7.38
N ALA A 32 -3.04 -1.71 -6.24
CA ALA A 32 -3.06 -2.57 -5.07
C ALA A 32 -4.47 -2.76 -4.50
N THR A 33 -5.30 -1.71 -4.53
CA THR A 33 -6.69 -1.79 -4.07
C THR A 33 -7.48 -2.78 -4.93
N VAL A 34 -7.33 -2.70 -6.25
CA VAL A 34 -8.00 -3.63 -7.18
C VAL A 34 -7.48 -5.05 -6.97
N LEU A 35 -6.16 -5.24 -6.92
CA LEU A 35 -5.53 -6.54 -6.67
C LEU A 35 -5.96 -7.12 -5.31
N GLY A 36 -5.99 -6.29 -4.27
CA GLY A 36 -6.40 -6.68 -2.93
C GLY A 36 -7.86 -7.14 -2.87
N ILE A 37 -8.76 -6.43 -3.55
CA ILE A 37 -10.19 -6.82 -3.64
C ILE A 37 -10.31 -8.16 -4.38
N ILE A 38 -9.70 -8.32 -5.55
CA ILE A 38 -9.73 -9.55 -6.34
C ILE A 38 -9.18 -10.72 -5.52
N THR A 39 -8.03 -10.53 -4.87
CA THR A 39 -7.39 -11.55 -4.04
C THR A 39 -8.26 -11.91 -2.82
N CYS A 40 -8.89 -10.92 -2.18
CA CYS A 40 -9.83 -11.15 -1.09
C CYS A 40 -11.03 -11.98 -1.56
N LEU A 41 -11.64 -11.65 -2.71
CA LEU A 41 -12.76 -12.40 -3.29
C LEU A 41 -12.35 -13.85 -3.59
N PHE A 42 -11.18 -14.09 -4.14
CA PHE A 42 -10.64 -15.43 -4.36
C PHE A 42 -10.43 -16.17 -3.03
N ARG A 43 -9.93 -15.47 -2.01
CA ARG A 43 -9.63 -16.03 -0.69
C ARG A 43 -10.87 -16.51 0.06
N ILE A 44 -12.00 -15.80 -0.07
CA ILE A 44 -13.30 -16.15 0.53
C ILE A 44 -14.17 -17.03 -0.36
N SER A 45 -13.75 -17.29 -1.60
CA SER A 45 -14.48 -18.12 -2.56
C SER A 45 -14.61 -19.57 -2.09
N HIS A 46 -15.71 -20.21 -2.45
CA HIS A 46 -15.91 -21.66 -2.27
C HIS A 46 -15.15 -22.50 -3.32
N ILE A 47 -14.59 -21.89 -4.37
CA ILE A 47 -13.87 -22.57 -5.45
C ILE A 47 -12.42 -22.84 -4.99
N PRO A 48 -12.02 -24.11 -4.77
CA PRO A 48 -10.70 -24.43 -4.19
C PRO A 48 -9.50 -23.91 -4.98
N PRO A 49 -9.45 -23.97 -6.33
CA PRO A 49 -8.33 -23.43 -7.10
C PRO A 49 -8.11 -21.92 -6.89
N LEU A 50 -9.18 -21.11 -6.89
CA LEU A 50 -9.09 -19.66 -6.67
C LEU A 50 -8.56 -19.34 -5.29
N ARG A 51 -9.06 -20.05 -4.27
CA ARG A 51 -8.61 -19.91 -2.88
C ARG A 51 -7.13 -20.29 -2.74
N TRP A 52 -6.70 -21.33 -3.44
CA TRP A 52 -5.30 -21.77 -3.41
C TRP A 52 -4.37 -20.74 -4.06
N LEU A 53 -4.76 -20.21 -5.21
CA LEU A 53 -4.04 -19.15 -5.92
C LEU A 53 -3.86 -17.90 -5.04
N ALA A 54 -4.95 -17.46 -4.38
CA ALA A 54 -4.89 -16.32 -3.45
C ALA A 54 -3.95 -16.59 -2.26
N LYS A 55 -4.03 -17.80 -1.67
CA LYS A 55 -3.14 -18.19 -0.57
C LYS A 55 -1.68 -18.19 -0.99
N PHE A 56 -1.37 -18.75 -2.16
CA PHE A 56 -0.02 -18.79 -2.71
C PHE A 56 0.54 -17.40 -2.95
N TYR A 57 -0.23 -16.51 -3.59
CA TYR A 57 0.16 -15.12 -3.81
C TYR A 57 0.47 -14.41 -2.49
N ILE A 58 -0.44 -14.48 -1.51
CA ILE A 58 -0.27 -13.83 -0.21
C ILE A 58 0.96 -14.40 0.51
N TRP A 59 1.13 -15.72 0.53
CA TRP A 59 2.26 -16.39 1.14
C TRP A 59 3.58 -15.95 0.50
N LEU A 60 3.66 -15.95 -0.84
CA LEU A 60 4.87 -15.58 -1.58
C LEU A 60 5.25 -14.12 -1.31
N ILE A 61 4.30 -13.20 -1.46
CA ILE A 61 4.57 -11.76 -1.36
C ILE A 61 4.88 -11.34 0.09
N ARG A 62 4.12 -11.84 1.06
CA ARG A 62 4.36 -11.50 2.47
C ARG A 62 5.50 -12.30 3.10
N GLY A 63 5.91 -13.39 2.48
CA GLY A 63 7.02 -14.24 2.93
C GLY A 63 8.38 -13.83 2.36
N THR A 64 8.46 -12.86 1.44
CA THR A 64 9.71 -12.41 0.83
C THR A 64 9.95 -10.92 1.07
N PRO A 65 11.24 -10.49 1.24
CA PRO A 65 11.56 -9.08 1.42
C PRO A 65 11.21 -8.25 0.17
N MET A 66 10.63 -7.07 0.38
CA MET A 66 10.23 -6.19 -0.73
C MET A 66 11.39 -5.79 -1.63
N LEU A 67 12.59 -5.58 -1.10
CA LEU A 67 13.78 -5.29 -1.89
C LEU A 67 14.09 -6.44 -2.88
N VAL A 68 13.96 -7.69 -2.43
CA VAL A 68 14.15 -8.87 -3.29
C VAL A 68 13.10 -8.90 -4.39
N GLN A 69 11.84 -8.58 -4.09
CA GLN A 69 10.76 -8.48 -5.08
C GLN A 69 11.08 -7.40 -6.13
N ALA A 70 11.57 -6.22 -5.71
CA ALA A 70 11.94 -5.14 -6.61
C ALA A 70 13.07 -5.56 -7.57
N LEU A 71 14.14 -6.15 -7.03
CA LEU A 71 15.27 -6.66 -7.85
C LEU A 71 14.82 -7.79 -8.78
N TYR A 72 13.94 -8.67 -8.31
CA TYR A 72 13.40 -9.76 -9.12
C TYR A 72 12.60 -9.22 -10.31
N ILE A 73 11.67 -8.27 -10.06
CA ILE A 73 10.83 -7.69 -11.11
C ILE A 73 11.66 -6.87 -12.11
N TYR A 74 12.64 -6.10 -11.61
CA TYR A 74 13.41 -5.21 -12.46
C TYR A 74 14.54 -5.92 -13.24
N LEU A 75 15.23 -6.87 -12.63
CA LEU A 75 16.41 -7.53 -13.21
C LEU A 75 16.14 -8.98 -13.62
N ALA A 76 15.63 -9.80 -12.70
CA ALA A 76 15.54 -11.24 -12.95
C ALA A 76 14.39 -11.61 -13.90
N LEU A 77 13.24 -10.96 -13.80
CA LEU A 77 12.07 -11.24 -14.64
C LEU A 77 12.35 -10.93 -16.13
N PRO A 78 12.94 -9.78 -16.52
CA PRO A 78 13.35 -9.55 -17.91
C PRO A 78 14.31 -10.61 -18.44
N GLN A 79 15.29 -11.01 -17.63
CA GLN A 79 16.25 -12.06 -18.00
C GLN A 79 15.55 -13.40 -18.24
N LEU A 80 14.66 -13.80 -17.35
CA LEU A 80 13.86 -15.02 -17.50
C LEU A 80 12.98 -14.97 -18.76
N LEU A 81 12.31 -13.86 -19.02
CA LEU A 81 11.49 -13.68 -20.22
C LEU A 81 12.35 -13.77 -21.50
N GLN A 82 13.54 -13.18 -21.49
CA GLN A 82 14.47 -13.28 -22.61
C GLN A 82 14.91 -14.74 -22.86
N MET A 83 15.18 -15.50 -21.81
CA MET A 83 15.53 -16.93 -21.93
C MET A 83 14.40 -17.77 -22.55
N ILE A 84 13.13 -17.44 -22.21
CA ILE A 84 11.96 -18.21 -22.69
C ILE A 84 11.54 -17.77 -24.10
N THR A 85 11.55 -16.48 -24.38
CA THR A 85 10.98 -15.93 -25.63
C THR A 85 12.03 -15.62 -26.69
N GLY A 86 13.33 -15.61 -26.35
CA GLY A 86 14.41 -15.14 -27.21
C GLY A 86 14.40 -13.62 -27.46
N SER A 87 13.44 -12.89 -26.94
CA SER A 87 13.24 -11.46 -27.16
C SER A 87 13.84 -10.63 -26.04
N ASN A 88 14.48 -9.49 -26.37
CA ASN A 88 15.03 -8.58 -25.37
C ASN A 88 13.90 -7.78 -24.71
N VAL A 89 13.38 -8.28 -23.59
CA VAL A 89 12.35 -7.61 -22.80
C VAL A 89 13.01 -6.63 -21.82
N LYS A 90 12.57 -5.38 -21.81
CA LYS A 90 13.02 -4.36 -20.84
C LYS A 90 11.85 -3.84 -20.05
N ILE A 91 11.96 -3.84 -18.73
CA ILE A 91 10.99 -3.22 -17.82
C ILE A 91 11.60 -1.91 -17.34
N SER A 92 10.87 -0.79 -17.46
CA SER A 92 11.35 0.49 -16.95
C SER A 92 11.42 0.48 -15.41
N ILE A 93 12.35 1.24 -14.83
CA ILE A 93 12.47 1.40 -13.37
C ILE A 93 11.12 1.84 -12.77
N PHE A 94 10.45 2.78 -13.41
CA PHE A 94 9.16 3.30 -12.98
C PHE A 94 8.08 2.19 -12.96
N THR A 95 7.98 1.41 -14.02
CA THR A 95 7.04 0.28 -14.12
C THR A 95 7.35 -0.80 -13.09
N ALA A 96 8.62 -1.17 -12.93
CA ALA A 96 9.05 -2.14 -11.94
C ALA A 96 8.73 -1.68 -10.51
N SER A 97 8.91 -0.39 -10.22
CA SER A 97 8.59 0.23 -8.95
C SER A 97 7.11 0.15 -8.63
N ILE A 98 6.26 0.55 -9.58
CA ILE A 98 4.80 0.46 -9.44
C ILE A 98 4.36 -1.00 -9.23
N ALA A 99 4.87 -1.92 -10.05
CA ALA A 99 4.53 -3.33 -9.94
C ALA A 99 4.92 -3.91 -8.57
N THR A 100 6.13 -3.59 -8.09
CA THR A 100 6.60 -4.05 -6.78
C THR A 100 5.70 -3.57 -5.65
N LEU A 101 5.44 -2.26 -5.58
CA LEU A 101 4.59 -1.67 -4.54
C LEU A 101 3.15 -2.19 -4.64
N ALA A 102 2.61 -2.27 -5.86
CA ALA A 102 1.23 -2.70 -6.07
C ALA A 102 1.02 -4.17 -5.69
N LEU A 103 1.93 -5.06 -6.05
CA LEU A 103 1.87 -6.46 -5.65
C LEU A 103 2.04 -6.59 -4.14
N ASN A 104 3.00 -5.87 -3.55
CA ASN A 104 3.23 -5.93 -2.12
C ASN A 104 2.02 -5.41 -1.33
N ALA A 105 1.60 -4.17 -1.57
CA ALA A 105 0.46 -3.57 -0.89
C ALA A 105 -0.86 -4.33 -1.15
N GLY A 106 -1.05 -4.88 -2.36
CA GLY A 106 -2.23 -5.68 -2.72
C GLY A 106 -2.39 -6.93 -1.87
N ALA A 107 -1.29 -7.62 -1.57
CA ALA A 107 -1.31 -8.78 -0.68
C ALA A 107 -1.71 -8.41 0.75
N TYR A 108 -1.19 -7.29 1.29
CA TYR A 108 -1.60 -6.79 2.61
C TYR A 108 -3.04 -6.30 2.61
N MET A 109 -3.47 -5.53 1.60
CA MET A 109 -4.85 -5.04 1.48
C MET A 109 -5.86 -6.19 1.39
N SER A 110 -5.53 -7.29 0.72
CA SER A 110 -6.42 -8.45 0.64
C SER A 110 -6.75 -9.04 2.01
N GLU A 111 -5.77 -9.11 2.90
CA GLU A 111 -5.97 -9.58 4.28
C GLU A 111 -6.69 -8.54 5.15
N ILE A 112 -6.48 -7.23 4.90
CA ILE A 112 -7.25 -6.17 5.56
C ILE A 112 -8.73 -6.29 5.18
N PHE A 113 -9.06 -6.47 3.89
CA PHE A 113 -10.44 -6.64 3.45
C PHE A 113 -11.07 -7.91 4.01
N ARG A 114 -10.34 -9.04 3.98
CA ARG A 114 -10.80 -10.31 4.54
C ARG A 114 -11.07 -10.18 6.05
N GLY A 115 -10.11 -9.64 6.81
CA GLY A 115 -10.25 -9.46 8.25
C GLY A 115 -11.41 -8.53 8.61
N ALA A 116 -11.67 -7.48 7.80
CA ALA A 116 -12.81 -6.60 8.01
C ALA A 116 -14.16 -7.29 7.76
N ILE A 117 -14.25 -8.17 6.76
CA ILE A 117 -15.45 -8.98 6.51
C ILE A 117 -15.70 -9.95 7.67
N GLU A 118 -14.66 -10.61 8.15
CA GLU A 118 -14.75 -11.56 9.28
C GLU A 118 -15.04 -10.87 10.62
N ALA A 119 -14.68 -9.59 10.77
CA ALA A 119 -14.93 -8.80 11.98
C ALA A 119 -16.38 -8.30 12.09
N VAL A 120 -17.21 -8.47 11.06
CA VAL A 120 -18.64 -8.17 11.17
C VAL A 120 -19.31 -9.25 12.04
N ASP A 121 -20.10 -8.81 13.02
CA ASP A 121 -20.78 -9.70 13.94
C ASP A 121 -21.65 -10.74 13.20
N LYS A 122 -21.49 -12.02 13.55
CA LYS A 122 -22.21 -13.14 12.92
C LYS A 122 -23.73 -13.03 13.09
N GLY A 123 -24.18 -12.48 14.20
CA GLY A 123 -25.60 -12.21 14.44
C GLY A 123 -26.24 -11.29 13.41
N GLN A 124 -25.46 -10.37 12.81
CA GLN A 124 -25.94 -9.54 11.70
C GLN A 124 -26.24 -10.39 10.44
N THR A 125 -25.41 -11.39 10.18
CA THR A 125 -25.61 -12.32 9.07
C THR A 125 -26.79 -13.25 9.35
N GLU A 126 -26.91 -13.76 10.57
CA GLU A 126 -27.99 -14.66 10.99
C GLU A 126 -29.35 -13.92 10.95
N ALA A 127 -29.43 -12.72 11.52
CA ALA A 127 -30.64 -11.90 11.48
C ALA A 127 -31.07 -11.57 10.05
N ALA A 128 -30.14 -11.20 9.17
CA ALA A 128 -30.44 -10.93 7.77
C ALA A 128 -31.00 -12.19 7.06
N ARG A 129 -30.41 -13.36 7.33
CA ARG A 129 -30.88 -14.64 6.80
C ARG A 129 -32.26 -15.03 7.31
N SER A 130 -32.54 -14.78 8.60
CA SER A 130 -33.87 -15.02 9.20
C SER A 130 -34.97 -14.13 8.60
N LEU A 131 -34.58 -12.95 8.09
CA LEU A 131 -35.48 -12.05 7.34
C LEU A 131 -35.63 -12.44 5.86
N GLY A 132 -35.12 -13.61 5.43
CA GLY A 132 -35.28 -14.13 4.07
C GLY A 132 -34.25 -13.63 3.05
N LEU A 133 -33.23 -12.87 3.47
CA LEU A 133 -32.18 -12.45 2.53
C LEU A 133 -31.33 -13.67 2.14
N ASN A 134 -31.04 -13.83 0.84
CA ASN A 134 -30.07 -14.81 0.38
C ASN A 134 -28.63 -14.36 0.71
N TYR A 135 -27.65 -15.26 0.54
CA TYR A 135 -26.24 -14.98 0.87
C TYR A 135 -25.70 -13.72 0.18
N SER A 136 -25.96 -13.55 -1.11
CA SER A 136 -25.48 -12.39 -1.88
C SER A 136 -26.11 -11.08 -1.39
N GLN A 137 -27.41 -11.11 -1.09
CA GLN A 137 -28.13 -9.95 -0.54
C GLN A 137 -27.60 -9.59 0.86
N THR A 138 -27.41 -10.58 1.73
CA THR A 138 -26.81 -10.40 3.06
C THR A 138 -25.42 -9.79 2.95
N MET A 139 -24.57 -10.34 2.08
CA MET A 139 -23.22 -9.81 1.87
C MET A 139 -23.26 -8.34 1.40
N ARG A 140 -24.03 -8.02 0.37
CA ARG A 140 -24.04 -6.67 -0.23
C ARG A 140 -24.74 -5.63 0.64
N LYS A 141 -25.85 -6.00 1.31
CA LYS A 141 -26.71 -5.02 2.03
C LYS A 141 -26.34 -4.89 3.51
N VAL A 142 -25.74 -5.92 4.12
CA VAL A 142 -25.47 -5.95 5.57
C VAL A 142 -23.98 -6.02 5.87
N VAL A 143 -23.25 -6.99 5.32
CA VAL A 143 -21.85 -7.25 5.69
C VAL A 143 -20.91 -6.23 5.06
N LEU A 144 -20.91 -6.06 3.73
CA LEU A 144 -19.96 -5.18 3.04
C LEU A 144 -20.02 -3.72 3.50
N PRO A 145 -21.19 -3.09 3.72
CA PRO A 145 -21.22 -1.71 4.21
C PRO A 145 -20.60 -1.54 5.60
N GLN A 146 -20.66 -2.57 6.43
CA GLN A 146 -20.02 -2.57 7.75
C GLN A 146 -18.53 -2.86 7.62
N ALA A 147 -18.14 -3.86 6.82
CA ALA A 147 -16.74 -4.22 6.57
C ALA A 147 -15.93 -3.05 6.00
N VAL A 148 -16.50 -2.27 5.05
CA VAL A 148 -15.84 -1.06 4.52
C VAL A 148 -15.53 -0.06 5.63
N LYS A 149 -16.43 0.14 6.58
CA LYS A 149 -16.17 1.05 7.71
C LYS A 149 -15.08 0.50 8.64
N ILE A 150 -15.03 -0.81 8.83
CA ILE A 150 -14.03 -1.47 9.67
C ILE A 150 -12.64 -1.42 9.03
N CYS A 151 -12.53 -1.58 7.70
CA CYS A 151 -11.23 -1.62 7.02
C CYS A 151 -10.60 -0.23 6.81
N LEU A 152 -11.37 0.86 6.80
CA LEU A 152 -10.86 2.19 6.46
C LEU A 152 -9.62 2.63 7.27
N PRO A 153 -9.56 2.51 8.60
CA PRO A 153 -8.37 2.87 9.37
C PRO A 153 -7.13 2.07 8.95
N SER A 154 -7.30 0.75 8.76
CA SER A 154 -6.21 -0.13 8.34
C SER A 154 -5.74 0.17 6.92
N LEU A 155 -6.64 0.58 6.02
CA LEU A 155 -6.27 1.02 4.66
C LEU A 155 -5.45 2.30 4.69
N VAL A 156 -5.80 3.29 5.52
CA VAL A 156 -4.99 4.51 5.64
C VAL A 156 -3.61 4.18 6.21
N ASN A 157 -3.51 3.30 7.19
CA ASN A 157 -2.22 2.83 7.69
C ASN A 157 -1.41 2.12 6.59
N GLN A 158 -2.06 1.30 5.75
CA GLN A 158 -1.40 0.68 4.60
C GLN A 158 -0.88 1.72 3.61
N CYS A 159 -1.61 2.81 3.35
CA CYS A 159 -1.12 3.92 2.52
C CYS A 159 0.17 4.53 3.10
N ILE A 160 0.22 4.76 4.42
CA ILE A 160 1.41 5.30 5.09
C ILE A 160 2.59 4.31 4.98
N PHE A 161 2.35 3.01 5.17
CA PHE A 161 3.41 2.00 5.00
C PHE A 161 3.92 1.97 3.57
N THR A 162 3.05 1.92 2.57
CA THR A 162 3.43 1.90 1.16
C THR A 162 4.23 3.15 0.76
N LEU A 163 3.87 4.34 1.30
CA LEU A 163 4.62 5.57 1.08
C LEU A 163 6.05 5.46 1.64
N LYS A 164 6.24 4.90 2.83
CA LYS A 164 7.56 4.68 3.40
C LYS A 164 8.36 3.62 2.64
N ASP A 165 7.69 2.54 2.25
CA ASP A 165 8.30 1.42 1.54
C ASP A 165 8.80 1.82 0.14
N SER A 166 8.21 2.86 -0.48
CA SER A 166 8.68 3.38 -1.77
C SER A 166 10.15 3.83 -1.72
N THR A 167 10.67 4.20 -0.55
CA THR A 167 12.08 4.58 -0.37
C THR A 167 13.05 3.44 -0.68
N ILE A 168 12.63 2.17 -0.52
CA ILE A 168 13.48 1.00 -0.84
C ILE A 168 13.82 0.96 -2.33
N LEU A 169 12.97 1.56 -3.18
CA LEU A 169 13.09 1.50 -4.63
C LEU A 169 14.24 2.34 -5.21
N TYR A 170 14.88 3.21 -4.38
CA TYR A 170 16.13 3.85 -4.79
C TYR A 170 17.20 2.81 -5.15
N ALA A 171 17.12 1.61 -4.57
CA ALA A 171 18.07 0.53 -4.80
C ALA A 171 18.03 -0.02 -6.24
N ILE A 172 16.89 0.10 -6.94
CA ILE A 172 16.76 -0.21 -8.37
C ILE A 172 16.92 1.02 -9.26
N GLY A 173 17.24 2.18 -8.68
CA GLY A 173 17.51 3.42 -9.41
C GLY A 173 16.30 4.34 -9.58
N LEU A 174 15.18 4.12 -8.86
CA LEU A 174 14.06 5.05 -8.89
C LEU A 174 14.51 6.41 -8.34
N ALA A 175 14.33 7.48 -9.12
CA ALA A 175 14.70 8.85 -8.77
C ALA A 175 13.66 9.48 -7.82
N GLU A 176 13.48 8.88 -6.66
CA GLU A 176 12.64 9.34 -5.55
C GLU A 176 13.49 10.10 -4.50
N ILE A 177 12.90 10.53 -3.40
CA ILE A 177 13.57 11.42 -2.45
C ILE A 177 14.87 10.86 -1.85
N MET A 178 14.93 9.54 -1.53
CA MET A 178 16.15 8.89 -1.00
C MET A 178 17.25 8.82 -2.06
N TYR A 179 16.89 8.60 -3.33
CA TYR A 179 17.82 8.63 -4.44
C TYR A 179 18.50 9.99 -4.56
N TYR A 180 17.72 11.08 -4.59
CA TYR A 180 18.29 12.43 -4.65
C TYR A 180 19.09 12.78 -3.41
N GLY A 181 18.64 12.37 -2.23
CA GLY A 181 19.42 12.54 -1.00
C GLY A 181 20.77 11.83 -1.05
N LYS A 182 20.80 10.58 -1.53
CA LYS A 182 22.06 9.83 -1.70
C LYS A 182 23.00 10.49 -2.70
N VAL A 183 22.48 10.98 -3.83
CA VAL A 183 23.26 11.71 -4.84
C VAL A 183 23.83 13.00 -4.25
N TYR A 184 23.04 13.75 -3.49
CA TYR A 184 23.48 14.98 -2.83
C TYR A 184 24.58 14.71 -1.80
N VAL A 185 24.39 13.72 -0.94
CA VAL A 185 25.41 13.29 0.03
C VAL A 185 26.71 12.87 -0.65
N GLY A 186 26.62 12.14 -1.77
CA GLY A 186 27.81 11.73 -2.52
C GLY A 186 28.64 12.90 -3.09
N ARG A 187 28.04 14.07 -3.27
CA ARG A 187 28.72 15.29 -3.74
C ARG A 187 29.23 16.20 -2.62
N THR A 188 28.48 16.28 -1.52
CA THR A 188 28.69 17.29 -0.48
C THR A 188 29.21 16.72 0.84
N PHE A 189 29.11 15.42 1.05
CA PHE A 189 29.35 14.71 2.31
C PHE A 189 28.50 15.21 3.50
N ALA A 190 27.45 16.00 3.23
CA ALA A 190 26.55 16.55 4.24
C ALA A 190 25.51 15.52 4.69
N VAL A 191 25.96 14.39 5.25
CA VAL A 191 25.12 13.21 5.58
C VAL A 191 24.00 13.57 6.56
N PHE A 192 24.37 14.09 7.73
CA PHE A 192 23.44 14.40 8.81
C PHE A 192 22.33 15.36 8.36
N ALA A 193 22.71 16.49 7.77
CA ALA A 193 21.76 17.52 7.37
C ALA A 193 20.80 17.02 6.28
N THR A 194 21.30 16.29 5.28
CA THR A 194 20.48 15.77 4.17
C THR A 194 19.43 14.78 4.66
N TYR A 195 19.82 13.78 5.43
CA TYR A 195 18.87 12.77 5.92
C TYR A 195 17.93 13.33 6.99
N THR A 196 18.33 14.34 7.75
CA THR A 196 17.44 15.08 8.65
C THR A 196 16.31 15.75 7.85
N TRP A 197 16.62 16.44 6.76
CA TRP A 197 15.59 17.06 5.93
C TRP A 197 14.68 16.05 5.23
N ILE A 198 15.21 14.94 4.74
CA ILE A 198 14.39 13.86 4.20
C ILE A 198 13.42 13.34 5.27
N ALA A 199 13.88 13.13 6.49
CA ALA A 199 13.02 12.71 7.60
C ALA A 199 11.94 13.75 7.91
N VAL A 200 12.28 15.05 7.88
CA VAL A 200 11.30 16.16 8.06
C VAL A 200 10.24 16.14 6.95
N PHE A 201 10.63 15.96 5.68
CA PHE A 201 9.67 15.85 4.57
C PHE A 201 8.71 14.68 4.76
N PHE A 202 9.23 13.50 5.11
CA PHE A 202 8.38 12.34 5.39
C PHE A 202 7.47 12.59 6.59
N LEU A 203 8.01 13.17 7.67
CA LEU A 203 7.23 13.49 8.86
C LEU A 203 6.06 14.43 8.54
N ALA A 204 6.30 15.45 7.71
CA ALA A 204 5.25 16.37 7.26
C ALA A 204 4.15 15.63 6.48
N VAL A 205 4.51 14.85 5.46
CA VAL A 205 3.53 14.10 4.64
C VAL A 205 2.77 13.07 5.47
N ILE A 206 3.46 12.29 6.30
CA ILE A 206 2.84 11.27 7.16
C ILE A 206 1.94 11.91 8.21
N SER A 207 2.32 13.07 8.77
CA SER A 207 1.47 13.80 9.73
C SER A 207 0.15 14.22 9.08
N VAL A 208 0.16 14.73 7.86
CA VAL A 208 -1.06 15.06 7.12
C VAL A 208 -1.95 13.81 6.93
N LEU A 209 -1.37 12.71 6.46
CA LEU A 209 -2.10 11.44 6.30
C LEU A 209 -2.66 10.92 7.63
N SER A 210 -1.89 11.03 8.71
CA SER A 210 -2.32 10.59 10.06
C SER A 210 -3.47 11.44 10.60
N ILE A 211 -3.48 12.77 10.34
CA ILE A 211 -4.60 13.64 10.71
C ILE A 211 -5.86 13.24 9.94
N VAL A 212 -5.74 12.96 8.64
CA VAL A 212 -6.85 12.47 7.83
C VAL A 212 -7.39 11.14 8.38
N SER A 213 -6.49 10.21 8.73
CA SER A 213 -6.86 8.92 9.34
C SER A 213 -7.68 9.10 10.60
N ARG A 214 -7.18 9.90 11.55
CA ARG A 214 -7.89 10.19 12.83
C ARG A 214 -9.26 10.79 12.59
N ARG A 215 -9.39 11.75 11.68
CA ARG A 215 -10.71 12.35 11.36
C ARG A 215 -11.71 11.33 10.80
N ILE A 216 -11.22 10.39 9.98
CA ILE A 216 -12.06 9.28 9.47
C ILE A 216 -12.51 8.39 10.63
N GLU A 217 -11.58 7.98 11.50
CA GLU A 217 -11.88 7.15 12.67
C GLU A 217 -12.90 7.82 13.60
N ASP A 218 -12.71 9.08 13.92
CA ASP A 218 -13.60 9.83 14.83
C ASP A 218 -15.02 9.94 14.26
N ARG A 219 -15.16 10.20 12.96
CA ARG A 219 -16.46 10.20 12.28
C ARG A 219 -17.15 8.83 12.31
N LEU A 220 -16.37 7.75 12.22
CA LEU A 220 -16.92 6.39 12.28
C LEU A 220 -17.34 6.01 13.71
N LYS A 221 -16.55 6.39 14.72
CA LYS A 221 -16.84 6.16 16.15
C LYS A 221 -18.02 7.00 16.64
N GLY A 222 -18.09 8.28 16.29
CA GLY A 222 -19.19 9.18 16.68
C GLY A 222 -20.55 8.70 16.17
N LYS A 223 -20.61 8.14 14.96
CA LYS A 223 -21.84 7.52 14.43
C LYS A 223 -22.25 6.22 15.16
N ARG A 224 -21.32 5.51 15.79
CA ARG A 224 -21.61 4.35 16.63
C ARG A 224 -22.24 4.77 17.96
N ARG A 225 -21.68 5.76 18.64
CA ARG A 225 -22.13 6.23 19.96
C ARG A 225 -23.56 6.76 19.91
N HIS A 226 -23.92 7.59 18.92
CA HIS A 226 -25.31 8.08 18.75
C HIS A 226 -26.32 6.98 18.38
N ARG A 227 -25.87 5.83 17.87
CA ARG A 227 -26.78 4.72 17.55
C ARG A 227 -27.05 3.81 18.73
N ASP A 228 -26.10 3.75 19.68
CA ASP A 228 -26.23 2.93 20.89
C ASP A 228 -26.98 3.69 22.00
N GLU A 229 -26.94 5.03 21.99
CA GLU A 229 -27.71 5.89 22.90
C GLU A 229 -29.22 6.02 22.51
N ASN A 230 -29.58 5.65 21.26
CA ASN A 230 -30.96 5.68 20.76
C ASN A 230 -31.65 4.29 20.71
N LYS A 231 -31.09 3.29 21.39
CA LYS A 231 -31.67 1.96 21.59
C LYS A 231 -32.01 1.73 23.05
#